data_2c8cc1370301b48864629293ae77c390
#
_entry.id   2c8cc1370301b48864629293ae77c390
#
_cell.length_a   1.000
_cell.length_b   1.000
_cell.length_c   1.000
_cell.angle_alpha   90.00
_cell.angle_beta   90.00
_cell.angle_gamma   90.00
#
_symmetry.space_group_name_H-M   'P 1'
#
loop_
_entity.id
_entity.type
_entity.pdbx_description
1 polymer ?
#
loop_
_entity_poly.entity_id
_entity_poly.type
_entity_poly.pdbx_seq_one_letter_code
_entity_poly.pdbx_strand_id
1 'polypeptide(L)'
;MVITKARPATAAAGEDRHRLGPVTGVAALGLDALASCSYGPEAIVLALAVAGSAGIALTLPVTGMIVALLAVLVMCYRQVITAYPDGGGAYAVARRNLGQRAGLVAAASLVVDYVLNVAVSIAAGVAALTSAFQSLLPWTLELCLVALLVVVGVNLRGVLAGGRVFAVPAAVFVAALGVLIVTGLVRGEPLSPLPPPSQAELTGSVGILLILAAFANGCAALTGVEAIANATPSFRTDRRRNARRAELGLGLTLGSLLIGLALLIELFDVQPVDGRTVLSLLAEGSIGTGFGYLVVQGTTMVLLMLAANTSYGGLPVLMARLADDGALPHVLGLRADRQVYRAGIAVLTVLAGGLLVFAGGRFTVLVPLFAVGVLIGFALCQAGMVRHWLRERGPRWRLRLAINGTGAVLSAVAAVVVTVEKFTEGAWLIVLVVPLLVLLFGSVQRAYRRIGTGLGVDAEPARPRPSSSVVVVPVVSITRLAAQTLGAAMSMGDRVVAVHVVFGTEAPEVAAARRFQERWSRWRPDAPLVLLDSPHRVIGPPIARFVESLAEEHVIVLIGEVQPEHWRERVLFNRRGGVLARHIGRHTDAVVCRLRFRLSRAPVDPIGQVGPARARPRAFIR
;
A
#
# COMPACT_ATOMS: atom_id res chain seq x y z
N MET A 1 -21.85 -21.38 -22.07
CA MET A 1 -21.02 -21.37 -23.29
C MET A 1 -20.27 -20.03 -23.34
N VAL A 2 -19.06 -19.96 -22.76
CA VAL A 2 -18.25 -18.73 -22.70
C VAL A 2 -17.42 -18.67 -23.99
N ILE A 3 -17.79 -17.77 -24.88
CA ILE A 3 -17.04 -17.52 -26.11
C ILE A 3 -15.78 -16.73 -25.74
N THR A 4 -14.67 -17.42 -25.58
CA THR A 4 -13.34 -16.80 -25.52
C THR A 4 -13.02 -16.21 -26.90
N LYS A 5 -13.20 -14.90 -27.07
CA LYS A 5 -12.72 -14.18 -28.25
C LYS A 5 -11.19 -14.35 -28.31
N ALA A 6 -10.70 -15.07 -29.31
CA ALA A 6 -9.29 -15.13 -29.65
C ALA A 6 -8.80 -13.69 -29.94
N ARG A 7 -7.84 -13.18 -29.15
CA ARG A 7 -7.20 -11.88 -29.40
C ARG A 7 -6.41 -11.97 -30.71
N PRO A 8 -6.49 -10.97 -31.59
CA PRO A 8 -5.72 -10.98 -32.85
C PRO A 8 -4.21 -10.95 -32.56
N ALA A 9 -3.43 -11.72 -33.32
CA ALA A 9 -1.98 -11.90 -33.16
C ALA A 9 -1.16 -10.60 -33.18
N THR A 10 -1.67 -9.56 -33.83
CA THR A 10 -1.05 -8.21 -33.88
C THR A 10 -1.13 -7.47 -32.53
N ALA A 11 -2.17 -7.70 -31.73
CA ALA A 11 -2.28 -7.13 -30.38
C ALA A 11 -1.29 -7.79 -29.40
N ALA A 12 -1.05 -9.09 -29.55
CA ALA A 12 -0.08 -9.84 -28.74
C ALA A 12 1.37 -9.40 -29.00
N ALA A 13 1.74 -9.10 -30.26
CA ALA A 13 3.08 -8.63 -30.63
C ALA A 13 3.37 -7.19 -30.13
N GLY A 14 2.36 -6.33 -30.02
CA GLY A 14 2.48 -4.98 -29.47
C GLY A 14 2.67 -4.98 -27.94
N GLU A 15 1.96 -5.84 -27.22
CA GLU A 15 2.09 -6.02 -25.77
C GLU A 15 3.47 -6.57 -25.36
N ASP A 16 4.09 -7.42 -26.17
CA ASP A 16 5.38 -8.05 -25.84
C ASP A 16 6.57 -7.07 -25.95
N ARG A 17 6.44 -5.97 -26.71
CA ARG A 17 7.48 -4.93 -26.83
C ARG A 17 7.68 -4.13 -25.54
N HIS A 18 6.67 -4.01 -24.68
CA HIS A 18 6.74 -3.32 -23.41
C HIS A 18 7.12 -4.21 -22.22
N ARG A 19 7.24 -5.53 -22.44
CA ARG A 19 7.60 -6.50 -21.40
C ARG A 19 9.11 -6.61 -21.23
N LEU A 20 9.53 -7.05 -20.02
CA LEU A 20 10.93 -7.11 -19.60
C LEU A 20 11.66 -8.33 -20.18
N GLY A 21 12.88 -8.12 -20.64
CA GLY A 21 13.86 -9.19 -20.90
C GLY A 21 14.64 -9.54 -19.63
N PRO A 22 15.53 -10.54 -19.65
CA PRO A 22 16.31 -10.91 -18.46
C PRO A 22 17.14 -9.75 -17.89
N VAL A 23 17.92 -9.07 -18.74
CA VAL A 23 18.79 -7.95 -18.31
C VAL A 23 17.99 -6.74 -17.86
N THR A 24 16.97 -6.35 -18.64
CA THR A 24 16.10 -5.26 -18.25
C THR A 24 15.25 -5.60 -17.01
N GLY A 25 14.99 -6.90 -16.78
CA GLY A 25 14.34 -7.39 -15.57
C GLY A 25 15.20 -7.22 -14.32
N VAL A 26 16.49 -7.57 -14.39
CA VAL A 26 17.43 -7.28 -13.29
C VAL A 26 17.48 -5.79 -12.98
N ALA A 27 17.66 -4.95 -14.00
CA ALA A 27 17.80 -3.52 -13.83
C ALA A 27 16.50 -2.81 -13.36
N ALA A 28 15.31 -3.31 -13.75
CA ALA A 28 14.04 -2.67 -13.38
C ALA A 28 13.43 -3.21 -12.09
N LEU A 29 13.66 -4.48 -11.76
CA LEU A 29 13.05 -5.16 -10.61
C LEU A 29 14.05 -5.41 -9.48
N GLY A 30 15.35 -5.42 -9.78
CA GLY A 30 16.41 -5.61 -8.81
C GLY A 30 16.92 -4.31 -8.17
N LEU A 31 16.24 -3.16 -8.36
CA LEU A 31 16.66 -1.86 -7.85
C LEU A 31 16.87 -1.87 -6.33
N ASP A 32 15.93 -2.46 -5.60
CA ASP A 32 15.98 -2.57 -4.14
C ASP A 32 17.16 -3.46 -3.70
N ALA A 33 17.30 -4.64 -4.31
CA ALA A 33 18.39 -5.54 -4.00
C ALA A 33 19.76 -4.94 -4.35
N LEU A 34 19.90 -4.25 -5.49
CA LEU A 34 21.15 -3.58 -5.87
C LEU A 34 21.45 -2.38 -4.94
N ALA A 35 20.42 -1.64 -4.53
CA ALA A 35 20.57 -0.51 -3.61
C ALA A 35 21.07 -0.95 -2.24
N SER A 36 20.81 -2.19 -1.81
CA SER A 36 21.27 -2.72 -0.54
C SER A 36 22.80 -2.87 -0.44
N CYS A 37 23.50 -2.86 -1.58
CA CYS A 37 24.99 -2.78 -1.59
C CYS A 37 25.52 -1.48 -0.96
N SER A 38 24.70 -0.42 -0.89
CA SER A 38 25.13 0.86 -0.33
C SER A 38 25.08 0.90 1.19
N TYR A 39 24.14 0.17 1.83
CA TYR A 39 23.96 0.17 3.29
C TYR A 39 24.24 -1.19 3.96
N GLY A 40 24.19 -2.29 3.20
CA GLY A 40 24.45 -3.63 3.74
C GLY A 40 25.86 -3.81 4.31
N PRO A 41 26.93 -3.51 3.53
CA PRO A 41 28.30 -3.55 4.03
C PRO A 41 28.52 -2.60 5.22
N GLU A 42 27.93 -1.41 5.20
CA GLU A 42 28.01 -0.46 6.31
C GLU A 42 27.40 -1.01 7.59
N ALA A 43 26.26 -1.69 7.48
CA ALA A 43 25.61 -2.31 8.63
C ALA A 43 26.47 -3.44 9.26
N ILE A 44 27.25 -4.16 8.44
CA ILE A 44 28.22 -5.15 8.91
C ILE A 44 29.37 -4.45 9.64
N VAL A 45 29.97 -3.45 8.99
CA VAL A 45 31.12 -2.69 9.53
C VAL A 45 30.76 -2.03 10.86
N LEU A 46 29.60 -1.38 10.96
CA LEU A 46 29.14 -0.76 12.21
C LEU A 46 29.05 -1.75 13.39
N ALA A 47 28.66 -3.00 13.11
CA ALA A 47 28.63 -4.03 14.15
C ALA A 47 30.06 -4.50 14.52
N LEU A 48 30.93 -4.70 13.52
CA LEU A 48 32.27 -5.25 13.71
C LEU A 48 33.27 -4.22 14.28
N ALA A 49 33.07 -2.93 14.02
CA ALA A 49 33.94 -1.84 14.47
C ALA A 49 34.09 -1.75 16.01
N VAL A 50 33.15 -2.31 16.76
CA VAL A 50 33.25 -2.40 18.23
C VAL A 50 34.50 -3.17 18.69
N ALA A 51 35.04 -4.08 17.86
CA ALA A 51 36.27 -4.81 18.11
C ALA A 51 37.49 -4.25 17.33
N GLY A 52 37.40 -3.01 16.80
CA GLY A 52 38.45 -2.37 16.04
C GLY A 52 38.85 -3.13 14.78
N SER A 53 40.11 -3.04 14.34
CA SER A 53 40.63 -3.71 13.13
C SER A 53 40.48 -5.24 13.20
N ALA A 54 40.56 -5.85 14.38
CA ALA A 54 40.31 -7.29 14.54
C ALA A 54 38.88 -7.69 14.21
N GLY A 55 37.89 -6.81 14.48
CA GLY A 55 36.51 -6.99 14.05
C GLY A 55 36.38 -6.79 12.54
N ILE A 56 36.96 -5.73 11.98
CA ILE A 56 36.88 -5.43 10.53
C ILE A 56 37.44 -6.59 9.68
N ALA A 57 38.48 -7.30 10.13
CA ALA A 57 38.99 -8.50 9.48
C ALA A 57 37.98 -9.66 9.37
N LEU A 58 36.81 -9.58 10.03
CA LEU A 58 35.70 -10.55 9.90
C LEU A 58 34.65 -10.13 8.86
N THR A 59 34.82 -8.99 8.18
CA THR A 59 33.86 -8.48 7.20
C THR A 59 33.64 -9.48 6.06
N LEU A 60 34.73 -10.01 5.49
CA LEU A 60 34.63 -10.99 4.40
C LEU A 60 34.01 -12.33 4.83
N PRO A 61 34.39 -12.98 5.95
CA PRO A 61 33.69 -14.16 6.46
C PRO A 61 32.19 -13.94 6.68
N VAL A 62 31.81 -12.84 7.33
CA VAL A 62 30.39 -12.51 7.58
C VAL A 62 29.67 -12.27 6.26
N THR A 63 30.24 -11.48 5.35
CA THR A 63 29.67 -11.26 4.01
C THR A 63 29.56 -12.56 3.23
N GLY A 64 30.54 -13.46 3.36
CA GLY A 64 30.51 -14.80 2.78
C GLY A 64 29.32 -15.63 3.26
N MET A 65 28.98 -15.59 4.55
CA MET A 65 27.79 -16.24 5.08
C MET A 65 26.50 -15.64 4.51
N ILE A 66 26.43 -14.33 4.36
CA ILE A 66 25.28 -13.62 3.77
C ILE A 66 25.12 -13.98 2.29
N VAL A 67 26.22 -14.01 1.53
CA VAL A 67 26.21 -14.40 0.10
C VAL A 67 25.86 -15.89 -0.06
N ALA A 68 26.25 -16.75 0.86
CA ALA A 68 25.84 -18.15 0.87
C ALA A 68 24.31 -18.26 1.09
N LEU A 69 23.74 -17.51 2.04
CA LEU A 69 22.29 -17.43 2.23
C LEU A 69 21.60 -16.85 0.99
N LEU A 70 22.15 -15.78 0.36
CA LEU A 70 21.67 -15.24 -0.90
C LEU A 70 21.61 -16.30 -2.00
N ALA A 71 22.66 -17.10 -2.16
CA ALA A 71 22.68 -18.17 -3.16
C ALA A 71 21.57 -19.19 -2.94
N VAL A 72 21.32 -19.60 -1.70
CA VAL A 72 20.20 -20.49 -1.34
C VAL A 72 18.86 -19.83 -1.68
N LEU A 73 18.64 -18.56 -1.31
CA LEU A 73 17.41 -17.82 -1.59
C LEU A 73 17.16 -17.68 -3.10
N VAL A 74 18.17 -17.33 -3.88
CA VAL A 74 18.09 -17.27 -5.36
C VAL A 74 17.63 -18.62 -5.93
N MET A 75 18.22 -19.73 -5.46
CA MET A 75 17.80 -21.06 -5.90
C MET A 75 16.37 -21.39 -5.48
N CYS A 76 15.92 -20.94 -4.32
CA CYS A 76 14.56 -21.06 -3.85
C CYS A 76 13.59 -20.25 -4.72
N TYR A 77 13.86 -18.97 -4.96
CA TYR A 77 12.98 -18.10 -5.76
C TYR A 77 12.89 -18.52 -7.23
N ARG A 78 13.95 -19.08 -7.80
CA ARG A 78 13.87 -19.73 -9.13
C ARG A 78 12.88 -20.90 -9.17
N GLN A 79 12.63 -21.56 -8.04
CA GLN A 79 11.59 -22.58 -7.94
C GLN A 79 10.21 -21.96 -7.75
N VAL A 80 10.09 -20.87 -6.96
CA VAL A 80 8.86 -20.08 -6.84
C VAL A 80 8.38 -19.60 -8.22
N ILE A 81 9.28 -18.99 -9.02
CA ILE A 81 9.01 -18.56 -10.40
C ILE A 81 8.48 -19.72 -11.27
N THR A 82 9.00 -20.93 -11.03
CA THR A 82 8.57 -22.11 -11.80
C THR A 82 7.17 -22.58 -11.39
N ALA A 83 6.87 -22.58 -10.08
CA ALA A 83 5.61 -23.07 -9.52
C ALA A 83 4.47 -22.03 -9.65
N TYR A 84 4.82 -20.73 -9.60
CA TYR A 84 3.87 -19.60 -9.60
C TYR A 84 4.18 -18.58 -10.72
N PRO A 85 3.98 -18.94 -12.00
CA PRO A 85 4.31 -18.06 -13.13
C PRO A 85 3.44 -16.80 -13.22
N ASP A 86 2.30 -16.77 -12.54
CA ASP A 86 1.39 -15.63 -12.48
C ASP A 86 1.69 -14.67 -11.31
N GLY A 87 2.87 -14.83 -10.71
CA GLY A 87 3.34 -14.05 -9.57
C GLY A 87 3.11 -14.79 -8.24
N GLY A 88 4.20 -15.13 -7.57
CA GLY A 88 4.21 -15.92 -6.35
C GLY A 88 4.96 -15.24 -5.23
N GLY A 89 4.47 -14.09 -4.72
CA GLY A 89 5.02 -13.49 -3.51
C GLY A 89 4.78 -14.33 -2.27
N ALA A 90 5.50 -13.99 -1.19
CA ALA A 90 5.41 -14.70 0.09
C ALA A 90 3.96 -14.85 0.56
N TYR A 91 3.13 -13.81 0.38
CA TYR A 91 1.70 -13.86 0.70
C TYR A 91 0.94 -14.96 -0.07
N ALA A 92 1.09 -14.98 -1.40
CA ALA A 92 0.35 -15.92 -2.25
C ALA A 92 0.77 -17.37 -2.00
N VAL A 93 2.08 -17.62 -1.86
CA VAL A 93 2.65 -18.95 -1.60
C VAL A 93 2.25 -19.46 -0.20
N ALA A 94 2.40 -18.63 0.83
CA ALA A 94 2.03 -18.98 2.20
C ALA A 94 0.53 -19.24 2.31
N ARG A 95 -0.32 -18.38 1.77
CA ARG A 95 -1.78 -18.54 1.81
C ARG A 95 -2.24 -19.81 1.13
N ARG A 96 -1.72 -20.12 -0.06
CA ARG A 96 -2.12 -21.29 -0.85
C ARG A 96 -1.68 -22.61 -0.21
N ASN A 97 -0.50 -22.64 0.39
CA ASN A 97 0.09 -23.88 0.88
C ASN A 97 -0.04 -24.07 2.39
N LEU A 98 0.16 -23.02 3.19
CA LEU A 98 0.14 -23.09 4.66
C LEU A 98 -1.21 -22.68 5.25
N GLY A 99 -2.06 -22.02 4.43
CA GLY A 99 -3.40 -21.60 4.82
C GLY A 99 -3.50 -20.10 5.15
N GLN A 100 -4.72 -19.68 5.49
CA GLN A 100 -5.09 -18.28 5.63
C GLN A 100 -4.27 -17.54 6.70
N ARG A 101 -4.07 -18.15 7.88
CA ARG A 101 -3.32 -17.51 8.99
C ARG A 101 -1.87 -17.22 8.60
N ALA A 102 -1.18 -18.20 8.01
CA ALA A 102 0.20 -18.02 7.54
C ALA A 102 0.28 -16.96 6.42
N GLY A 103 -0.73 -16.92 5.53
CA GLY A 103 -0.85 -15.85 4.55
C GLY A 103 -0.95 -14.47 5.20
N LEU A 104 -1.76 -14.30 6.24
CA LEU A 104 -1.87 -13.00 6.92
C LEU A 104 -0.57 -12.59 7.61
N VAL A 105 0.19 -13.53 8.19
CA VAL A 105 1.52 -13.23 8.75
C VAL A 105 2.49 -12.77 7.65
N ALA A 106 2.52 -13.49 6.52
CA ALA A 106 3.35 -13.10 5.37
C ALA A 106 2.92 -11.72 4.80
N ALA A 107 1.63 -11.41 4.76
CA ALA A 107 1.15 -10.09 4.35
C ALA A 107 1.57 -8.99 5.32
N ALA A 108 1.46 -9.23 6.63
CA ALA A 108 1.88 -8.27 7.66
C ALA A 108 3.39 -8.01 7.59
N SER A 109 4.21 -9.04 7.42
CA SER A 109 5.65 -8.94 7.17
C SER A 109 5.96 -8.08 5.95
N LEU A 110 5.28 -8.31 4.82
CA LEU A 110 5.47 -7.53 3.58
C LEU A 110 5.04 -6.06 3.74
N VAL A 111 3.97 -5.78 4.51
CA VAL A 111 3.58 -4.39 4.82
C VAL A 111 4.69 -3.67 5.57
N VAL A 112 5.24 -4.31 6.60
CA VAL A 112 6.37 -3.78 7.38
C VAL A 112 7.60 -3.59 6.49
N ASP A 113 7.92 -4.57 5.65
CA ASP A 113 9.02 -4.55 4.70
C ASP A 113 8.92 -3.35 3.75
N TYR A 114 7.80 -3.16 3.06
CA TYR A 114 7.62 -2.03 2.14
C TYR A 114 7.72 -0.66 2.82
N VAL A 115 7.20 -0.53 4.05
CA VAL A 115 7.26 0.74 4.80
C VAL A 115 8.69 1.05 5.20
N LEU A 116 9.42 0.07 5.74
CA LEU A 116 10.81 0.21 6.13
C LEU A 116 11.73 0.42 4.92
N ASN A 117 11.47 -0.26 3.80
CA ASN A 117 12.22 -0.06 2.56
C ASN A 117 12.18 1.40 2.09
N VAL A 118 11.00 2.05 2.11
CA VAL A 118 10.92 3.49 1.76
C VAL A 118 11.76 4.33 2.72
N ALA A 119 11.62 4.10 4.03
CA ALA A 119 12.32 4.91 5.03
C ALA A 119 13.85 4.71 4.98
N VAL A 120 14.31 3.44 4.90
CA VAL A 120 15.74 3.10 4.80
C VAL A 120 16.34 3.65 3.52
N SER A 121 15.69 3.41 2.37
CA SER A 121 16.22 3.84 1.08
C SER A 121 16.33 5.36 0.98
N ILE A 122 15.33 6.10 1.47
CA ILE A 122 15.38 7.57 1.49
C ILE A 122 16.50 8.04 2.43
N ALA A 123 16.57 7.51 3.65
CA ALA A 123 17.58 7.92 4.62
C ALA A 123 19.00 7.59 4.14
N ALA A 124 19.22 6.39 3.57
CA ALA A 124 20.53 6.01 3.01
C ALA A 124 20.89 6.85 1.76
N GLY A 125 19.90 7.20 0.92
CA GLY A 125 20.13 8.07 -0.23
C GLY A 125 20.53 9.50 0.18
N VAL A 126 19.91 10.04 1.22
CA VAL A 126 20.30 11.33 1.79
C VAL A 126 21.67 11.22 2.49
N ALA A 127 21.96 10.10 3.15
CA ALA A 127 23.29 9.88 3.74
C ALA A 127 24.42 9.85 2.69
N ALA A 128 24.17 9.29 1.49
CA ALA A 128 25.11 9.39 0.38
C ALA A 128 25.32 10.85 -0.07
N LEU A 129 24.25 11.66 -0.11
CA LEU A 129 24.32 13.09 -0.43
C LEU A 129 25.10 13.87 0.64
N THR A 130 24.77 13.67 1.92
CA THR A 130 25.44 14.37 3.04
C THR A 130 26.88 13.94 3.21
N SER A 131 27.24 12.71 2.82
CA SER A 131 28.64 12.25 2.75
C SER A 131 29.45 13.02 1.70
N ALA A 132 28.82 13.37 0.56
CA ALA A 132 29.47 14.18 -0.47
C ALA A 132 29.53 15.67 -0.10
N PHE A 133 28.51 16.16 0.61
CA PHE A 133 28.35 17.57 0.98
C PHE A 133 28.06 17.67 2.48
N GLN A 134 29.10 17.63 3.31
CA GLN A 134 28.96 17.62 4.77
C GLN A 134 28.25 18.86 5.34
N SER A 135 28.23 19.98 4.63
CA SER A 135 27.44 21.16 4.99
C SER A 135 25.94 20.91 5.07
N LEU A 136 25.45 19.84 4.43
CA LEU A 136 24.05 19.42 4.45
C LEU A 136 23.70 18.49 5.63
N LEU A 137 24.69 18.01 6.38
CA LEU A 137 24.48 17.06 7.48
C LEU A 137 23.48 17.53 8.54
N PRO A 138 23.46 18.82 8.96
CA PRO A 138 22.48 19.31 9.93
C PRO A 138 21.03 19.23 9.44
N TRP A 139 20.81 19.18 8.12
CA TRP A 139 19.51 19.16 7.46
C TRP A 139 19.06 17.77 7.00
N THR A 140 19.66 16.70 7.57
CA THR A 140 19.41 15.31 7.12
C THR A 140 17.93 14.94 7.18
N LEU A 141 17.22 15.27 8.25
CA LEU A 141 15.79 14.93 8.39
C LEU A 141 14.93 15.68 7.38
N GLU A 142 15.16 16.99 7.22
CA GLU A 142 14.40 17.83 6.27
C GLU A 142 14.63 17.36 4.84
N LEU A 143 15.86 17.01 4.49
CA LEU A 143 16.19 16.44 3.18
C LEU A 143 15.48 15.09 2.95
N CYS A 144 15.42 14.23 3.97
CA CYS A 144 14.64 12.99 3.89
C CYS A 144 13.15 13.25 3.64
N LEU A 145 12.55 14.20 4.34
CA LEU A 145 11.14 14.55 4.16
C LEU A 145 10.87 15.16 2.78
N VAL A 146 11.77 16.02 2.29
CA VAL A 146 11.68 16.58 0.94
C VAL A 146 11.81 15.47 -0.11
N ALA A 147 12.78 14.56 0.03
CA ALA A 147 12.94 13.41 -0.85
C ALA A 147 11.69 12.51 -0.86
N LEU A 148 11.11 12.24 0.32
CA LEU A 148 9.84 11.50 0.44
C LEU A 148 8.72 12.20 -0.34
N LEU A 149 8.56 13.51 -0.19
CA LEU A 149 7.53 14.29 -0.90
C LEU A 149 7.73 14.26 -2.43
N VAL A 150 8.97 14.31 -2.90
CA VAL A 150 9.29 14.17 -4.33
C VAL A 150 8.87 12.79 -4.85
N VAL A 151 9.25 11.71 -4.16
CA VAL A 151 8.87 10.34 -4.55
C VAL A 151 7.35 10.17 -4.56
N VAL A 152 6.66 10.69 -3.55
CA VAL A 152 5.18 10.68 -3.48
C VAL A 152 4.57 11.46 -4.63
N GLY A 153 5.08 12.66 -4.92
CA GLY A 153 4.60 13.51 -6.01
C GLY A 153 4.67 12.84 -7.39
N VAL A 154 5.76 12.11 -7.64
CA VAL A 154 5.93 11.31 -8.86
C VAL A 154 4.90 10.18 -8.92
N ASN A 155 4.71 9.43 -7.81
CA ASN A 155 3.76 8.31 -7.77
C ASN A 155 2.30 8.74 -7.89
N LEU A 156 1.92 9.87 -7.29
CA LEU A 156 0.55 10.40 -7.40
C LEU A 156 0.22 10.91 -8.80
N ARG A 157 1.22 11.32 -9.59
CA ARG A 157 1.03 11.69 -11.01
C ARG A 157 0.82 10.48 -11.91
N GLY A 158 1.06 9.26 -11.42
CA GLY A 158 0.90 8.03 -12.19
C GLY A 158 1.93 7.90 -13.30
N VAL A 159 3.10 8.49 -13.13
CA VAL A 159 4.22 8.31 -14.07
C VAL A 159 4.79 6.91 -13.85
N LEU A 160 4.19 5.93 -14.52
CA LEU A 160 4.79 4.62 -14.71
C LEU A 160 5.95 4.80 -15.70
N ALA A 161 7.10 5.19 -15.19
CA ALA A 161 8.32 5.15 -16.00
C ALA A 161 8.52 3.69 -16.45
N GLY A 162 8.54 3.47 -17.75
CA GLY A 162 8.75 2.12 -18.30
C GLY A 162 10.06 1.54 -17.77
N GLY A 163 10.14 0.21 -17.57
CA GLY A 163 11.29 -0.47 -16.98
C GLY A 163 12.67 -0.11 -17.58
N ARG A 164 12.70 0.47 -18.78
CA ARG A 164 13.93 0.99 -19.42
C ARG A 164 14.48 2.24 -18.75
N VAL A 165 13.64 3.09 -18.18
CA VAL A 165 14.06 4.32 -17.48
C VAL A 165 14.82 3.96 -16.20
N PHE A 166 14.42 2.90 -15.53
CA PHE A 166 15.10 2.39 -14.33
C PHE A 166 16.40 1.62 -14.64
N ALA A 167 16.52 1.08 -15.86
CA ALA A 167 17.66 0.27 -16.25
C ALA A 167 18.96 1.07 -16.35
N VAL A 168 18.89 2.32 -16.80
CA VAL A 168 20.10 3.16 -16.97
C VAL A 168 20.73 3.51 -15.62
N PRO A 169 20.02 4.08 -14.62
CA PRO A 169 20.60 4.33 -13.31
C PRO A 169 21.16 3.08 -12.65
N ALA A 170 20.47 1.94 -12.73
CA ALA A 170 20.95 0.68 -12.17
C ALA A 170 22.24 0.21 -12.85
N ALA A 171 22.33 0.29 -14.18
CA ALA A 171 23.53 -0.09 -14.92
C ALA A 171 24.71 0.84 -14.60
N VAL A 172 24.47 2.14 -14.50
CA VAL A 172 25.52 3.12 -14.14
C VAL A 172 26.01 2.87 -12.72
N PHE A 173 25.14 2.60 -11.76
CA PHE A 173 25.50 2.27 -10.39
C PHE A 173 26.36 0.99 -10.31
N VAL A 174 25.91 -0.10 -10.96
CA VAL A 174 26.67 -1.36 -10.98
C VAL A 174 28.04 -1.17 -11.64
N ALA A 175 28.11 -0.41 -12.74
CA ALA A 175 29.37 -0.09 -13.39
C ALA A 175 30.27 0.78 -12.50
N ALA A 176 29.72 1.80 -11.83
CA ALA A 176 30.48 2.66 -10.92
C ALA A 176 31.06 1.87 -9.75
N LEU A 177 30.27 0.98 -9.12
CA LEU A 177 30.77 0.09 -8.06
C LEU A 177 31.80 -0.92 -8.60
N GLY A 178 31.58 -1.46 -9.79
CA GLY A 178 32.55 -2.35 -10.44
C GLY A 178 33.89 -1.67 -10.67
N VAL A 179 33.89 -0.44 -11.19
CA VAL A 179 35.10 0.37 -11.35
C VAL A 179 35.74 0.65 -10.00
N LEU A 180 34.97 1.06 -9.00
CA LEU A 180 35.46 1.31 -7.64
C LEU A 180 36.14 0.07 -7.07
N ILE A 181 35.51 -1.11 -7.15
CA ILE A 181 36.07 -2.37 -6.63
C ILE A 181 37.36 -2.73 -7.37
N VAL A 182 37.36 -2.71 -8.70
CA VAL A 182 38.51 -3.09 -9.50
C VAL A 182 39.69 -2.14 -9.25
N THR A 183 39.45 -0.82 -9.25
CA THR A 183 40.52 0.16 -9.02
C THR A 183 41.10 0.05 -7.61
N GLY A 184 40.28 -0.15 -6.59
CA GLY A 184 40.73 -0.33 -5.22
C GLY A 184 41.53 -1.62 -5.02
N LEU A 185 41.07 -2.75 -5.57
CA LEU A 185 41.79 -4.03 -5.50
C LEU A 185 43.14 -4.02 -6.28
N VAL A 186 43.17 -3.36 -7.44
CA VAL A 186 44.43 -3.25 -8.22
C VAL A 186 45.47 -2.38 -7.52
N ARG A 187 45.04 -1.35 -6.79
CA ARG A 187 45.95 -0.48 -6.03
C ARG A 187 46.50 -1.16 -4.78
N GLY A 188 45.68 -1.92 -4.08
CA GLY A 188 46.08 -2.56 -2.82
C GLY A 188 46.11 -1.63 -1.61
N GLU A 189 46.19 -0.31 -1.81
CA GLU A 189 46.26 0.70 -0.75
C GLU A 189 45.31 1.88 -1.07
N PRO A 190 44.78 2.58 -0.07
CA PRO A 190 43.92 3.75 -0.29
C PRO A 190 44.75 4.90 -0.89
N LEU A 191 44.10 5.67 -1.81
CA LEU A 191 44.72 6.79 -2.52
C LEU A 191 45.16 7.93 -1.58
N SER A 192 44.45 8.10 -0.48
CA SER A 192 44.73 9.07 0.59
C SER A 192 44.43 8.41 1.94
N PRO A 193 45.14 8.85 3.02
CA PRO A 193 44.80 8.36 4.35
C PRO A 193 43.32 8.58 4.66
N LEU A 194 42.66 7.51 5.07
CA LEU A 194 41.26 7.62 5.46
C LEU A 194 41.11 8.41 6.77
N PRO A 195 40.02 9.14 6.98
CA PRO A 195 39.78 9.85 8.23
C PRO A 195 39.85 8.91 9.43
N PRO A 196 40.34 9.38 10.58
CA PRO A 196 40.40 8.57 11.80
C PRO A 196 38.96 8.16 12.23
N PRO A 197 38.80 6.96 12.83
CA PRO A 197 37.52 6.49 13.30
C PRO A 197 36.91 7.42 14.35
N SER A 198 35.61 7.63 14.30
CA SER A 198 34.88 8.49 15.26
C SER A 198 34.76 7.87 16.66
N GLN A 199 34.91 6.56 16.77
CA GLN A 199 34.90 5.85 18.05
C GLN A 199 36.32 5.49 18.43
N ALA A 200 36.71 5.87 19.66
CA ALA A 200 37.97 5.38 20.25
C ALA A 200 37.95 3.83 20.22
N GLU A 201 39.11 3.22 19.95
CA GLU A 201 39.25 1.76 19.89
C GLU A 201 38.60 1.12 21.15
N LEU A 202 37.39 0.65 21.00
CA LEU A 202 36.78 -0.18 22.00
C LEU A 202 37.44 -1.54 21.86
N THR A 203 38.20 -1.96 22.85
CA THR A 203 38.86 -3.28 22.91
C THR A 203 37.82 -4.36 23.23
N GLY A 204 36.80 -4.46 22.39
CA GLY A 204 35.81 -5.55 22.46
C GLY A 204 36.49 -6.87 22.05
N SER A 205 36.27 -7.93 22.79
CA SER A 205 36.73 -9.28 22.40
C SER A 205 35.94 -9.77 21.19
N VAL A 206 36.65 -10.30 20.18
CA VAL A 206 36.03 -10.99 19.06
C VAL A 206 35.38 -12.27 19.57
N GLY A 207 34.05 -12.24 19.70
CA GLY A 207 33.26 -13.38 20.15
C GLY A 207 32.17 -13.78 19.12
N ILE A 208 31.56 -14.94 19.32
CA ILE A 208 30.50 -15.44 18.43
C ILE A 208 29.30 -14.48 18.37
N LEU A 209 29.01 -13.76 19.45
CA LEU A 209 27.92 -12.76 19.49
C LEU A 209 28.17 -11.59 18.54
N LEU A 210 29.43 -11.13 18.42
CA LEU A 210 29.81 -10.09 17.48
C LEU A 210 29.58 -10.53 16.03
N ILE A 211 29.95 -11.78 15.70
CA ILE A 211 29.72 -12.36 14.37
C ILE A 211 28.22 -12.48 14.09
N LEU A 212 27.44 -12.92 15.08
CA LEU A 212 25.98 -13.01 14.94
C LEU A 212 25.33 -11.63 14.77
N ALA A 213 25.79 -10.63 15.52
CA ALA A 213 25.31 -9.25 15.39
C ALA A 213 25.64 -8.66 14.00
N ALA A 214 26.87 -8.87 13.52
CA ALA A 214 27.27 -8.44 12.18
C ALA A 214 26.50 -9.17 11.07
N PHE A 215 26.31 -10.48 11.20
CA PHE A 215 25.48 -11.25 10.29
C PHE A 215 24.01 -10.75 10.31
N ALA A 216 23.47 -10.50 11.50
CA ALA A 216 22.13 -9.97 11.67
C ALA A 216 21.93 -8.64 10.93
N ASN A 217 22.86 -7.71 11.12
CA ASN A 217 22.83 -6.41 10.44
C ASN A 217 22.97 -6.56 8.92
N GLY A 218 23.90 -7.40 8.49
CA GLY A 218 24.18 -7.62 7.07
C GLY A 218 23.06 -8.36 6.32
N CYS A 219 22.17 -9.08 7.01
CA CYS A 219 20.98 -9.69 6.38
C CYS A 219 20.05 -8.66 5.71
N ALA A 220 20.14 -7.38 6.08
CA ALA A 220 19.45 -6.30 5.36
C ALA A 220 19.88 -6.20 3.88
N ALA A 221 21.07 -6.69 3.51
CA ALA A 221 21.51 -6.75 2.11
C ALA A 221 20.74 -7.77 1.25
N LEU A 222 19.91 -8.63 1.84
CA LEU A 222 19.12 -9.66 1.14
C LEU A 222 17.75 -9.17 0.68
N THR A 223 17.38 -7.93 0.98
CA THR A 223 16.08 -7.34 0.61
C THR A 223 15.93 -7.24 -0.90
N GLY A 224 14.68 -7.29 -1.38
CA GLY A 224 14.36 -7.14 -2.81
C GLY A 224 14.66 -8.35 -3.70
N VAL A 225 15.22 -9.43 -3.17
CA VAL A 225 15.51 -10.66 -3.94
C VAL A 225 14.23 -11.32 -4.44
N GLU A 226 13.11 -11.18 -3.73
CA GLU A 226 11.80 -11.71 -4.13
C GLU A 226 11.11 -10.92 -5.24
N ALA A 227 11.58 -9.71 -5.57
CA ALA A 227 10.88 -8.81 -6.48
C ALA A 227 10.68 -9.40 -7.88
N ILE A 228 11.67 -10.12 -8.41
CA ILE A 228 11.60 -10.79 -9.72
C ILE A 228 10.53 -11.90 -9.71
N ALA A 229 10.46 -12.69 -8.62
CA ALA A 229 9.45 -13.74 -8.49
C ALA A 229 8.04 -13.15 -8.41
N ASN A 230 7.85 -12.03 -7.70
CA ASN A 230 6.59 -11.31 -7.60
C ASN A 230 6.14 -10.76 -8.97
N ALA A 231 7.06 -10.26 -9.77
CA ALA A 231 6.84 -9.63 -11.06
C ALA A 231 7.02 -10.56 -12.27
N THR A 232 7.01 -11.88 -12.09
CA THR A 232 7.12 -12.85 -13.17
C THR A 232 6.17 -12.59 -14.36
N PRO A 233 4.90 -12.16 -14.18
CA PRO A 233 4.00 -11.82 -15.28
C PRO A 233 4.48 -10.68 -16.19
N SER A 234 5.36 -9.82 -15.72
CA SER A 234 5.88 -8.66 -16.46
C SER A 234 6.95 -9.02 -17.51
N PHE A 235 7.44 -10.27 -17.50
CA PHE A 235 8.42 -10.72 -18.47
C PHE A 235 7.80 -11.07 -19.82
N ARG A 236 8.63 -10.97 -20.90
CA ARG A 236 8.28 -11.36 -22.28
C ARG A 236 7.92 -12.84 -22.39
N THR A 237 7.48 -13.25 -23.56
CA THR A 237 7.29 -14.66 -23.94
C THR A 237 8.39 -15.52 -23.33
N ASP A 238 8.07 -16.75 -22.86
CA ASP A 238 8.91 -17.57 -21.98
C ASP A 238 9.18 -16.95 -20.58
N ARG A 239 8.16 -16.33 -20.00
CA ARG A 239 8.21 -15.62 -18.71
C ARG A 239 9.01 -16.35 -17.64
N ARG A 240 8.77 -17.67 -17.46
CA ARG A 240 9.48 -18.51 -16.49
C ARG A 240 10.99 -18.54 -16.73
N ARG A 241 11.40 -18.72 -17.99
CA ARG A 241 12.82 -18.80 -18.38
C ARG A 241 13.51 -17.45 -18.18
N ASN A 242 12.87 -16.37 -18.63
CA ASN A 242 13.41 -15.02 -18.54
C ASN A 242 13.51 -14.54 -17.09
N ALA A 243 12.47 -14.75 -16.27
CA ALA A 243 12.50 -14.41 -14.84
C ALA A 243 13.56 -15.23 -14.08
N ARG A 244 13.69 -16.54 -14.35
CA ARG A 244 14.73 -17.36 -13.71
C ARG A 244 16.16 -16.96 -14.10
N ARG A 245 16.38 -16.45 -15.32
CA ARG A 245 17.68 -15.90 -15.73
C ARG A 245 17.95 -14.56 -15.07
N ALA A 246 16.92 -13.70 -14.99
CA ALA A 246 17.03 -12.44 -14.28
C ALA A 246 17.33 -12.64 -12.78
N GLU A 247 16.64 -13.59 -12.13
CA GLU A 247 16.89 -13.95 -10.73
C GLU A 247 18.34 -14.41 -10.48
N LEU A 248 18.86 -15.27 -11.35
CA LEU A 248 20.25 -15.70 -11.27
C LEU A 248 21.22 -14.53 -11.53
N GLY A 249 20.94 -13.70 -12.54
CA GLY A 249 21.73 -12.52 -12.86
C GLY A 249 21.78 -11.54 -11.69
N LEU A 250 20.62 -11.29 -11.06
CA LEU A 250 20.56 -10.44 -9.85
C LEU A 250 21.43 -11.00 -8.71
N GLY A 251 21.25 -12.28 -8.38
CA GLY A 251 22.01 -12.92 -7.32
C GLY A 251 23.52 -12.91 -7.55
N LEU A 252 23.96 -13.16 -8.79
CA LEU A 252 25.38 -13.09 -9.15
C LEU A 252 25.93 -11.66 -9.05
N THR A 253 25.21 -10.67 -9.58
CA THR A 253 25.62 -9.26 -9.53
C THR A 253 25.68 -8.78 -8.08
N LEU A 254 24.62 -9.01 -7.30
CA LEU A 254 24.57 -8.61 -5.89
C LEU A 254 25.69 -9.30 -5.07
N GLY A 255 25.83 -10.63 -5.21
CA GLY A 255 26.85 -11.38 -4.48
C GLY A 255 28.27 -10.94 -4.83
N SER A 256 28.57 -10.70 -6.12
CA SER A 256 29.91 -10.22 -6.52
C SER A 256 30.21 -8.82 -6.01
N LEU A 257 29.22 -7.90 -6.01
CA LEU A 257 29.40 -6.56 -5.47
C LEU A 257 29.61 -6.60 -3.94
N LEU A 258 28.84 -7.39 -3.21
CA LEU A 258 29.00 -7.53 -1.75
C LEU A 258 30.37 -8.09 -1.38
N ILE A 259 30.84 -9.14 -2.05
CA ILE A 259 32.17 -9.71 -1.80
C ILE A 259 33.27 -8.71 -2.18
N GLY A 260 33.15 -8.02 -3.33
CA GLY A 260 34.11 -7.02 -3.75
C GLY A 260 34.23 -5.85 -2.77
N LEU A 261 33.10 -5.36 -2.25
CA LEU A 261 33.08 -4.30 -1.23
C LEU A 261 33.68 -4.80 0.11
N ALA A 262 33.37 -6.04 0.52
CA ALA A 262 33.92 -6.62 1.74
C ALA A 262 35.47 -6.78 1.66
N LEU A 263 35.96 -7.21 0.50
CA LEU A 263 37.42 -7.27 0.27
C LEU A 263 38.06 -5.90 0.38
N LEU A 264 37.45 -4.84 -0.16
CA LEU A 264 37.99 -3.48 -0.04
C LEU A 264 37.91 -2.95 1.39
N ILE A 265 36.87 -3.27 2.14
CA ILE A 265 36.70 -2.87 3.55
C ILE A 265 37.87 -3.45 4.37
N GLU A 266 38.19 -4.72 4.20
CA GLU A 266 39.33 -5.36 4.88
C GLU A 266 40.66 -4.81 4.40
N LEU A 267 40.83 -4.66 3.08
CA LEU A 267 42.09 -4.21 2.47
C LEU A 267 42.47 -2.78 2.91
N PHE A 268 41.50 -1.90 3.07
CA PHE A 268 41.69 -0.51 3.46
C PHE A 268 41.48 -0.27 4.97
N ASP A 269 41.17 -1.30 5.74
CA ASP A 269 40.82 -1.22 7.17
C ASP A 269 39.79 -0.12 7.44
N VAL A 270 38.70 -0.12 6.65
CA VAL A 270 37.68 0.95 6.69
C VAL A 270 36.87 0.88 7.97
N GLN A 271 37.02 1.91 8.79
CA GLN A 271 36.25 2.07 10.03
C GLN A 271 35.15 3.13 9.89
N PRO A 272 34.09 3.08 10.72
CA PRO A 272 33.02 4.06 10.66
C PRO A 272 33.49 5.47 11.01
N VAL A 273 33.03 6.44 10.23
CA VAL A 273 33.26 7.87 10.45
C VAL A 273 31.93 8.60 10.50
N ASP A 274 31.69 9.41 11.53
CA ASP A 274 30.45 10.13 11.69
C ASP A 274 30.16 11.06 10.51
N GLY A 275 28.92 10.99 10.00
CA GLY A 275 28.49 11.79 8.87
C GLY A 275 28.99 11.31 7.51
N ARG A 276 29.67 10.16 7.44
CA ARG A 276 30.17 9.56 6.19
C ARG A 276 29.78 8.10 6.08
N THR A 277 29.28 7.70 4.93
CA THR A 277 28.96 6.30 4.66
C THR A 277 30.23 5.49 4.35
N VAL A 278 30.24 4.20 4.69
CA VAL A 278 31.32 3.27 4.35
C VAL A 278 31.58 3.27 2.84
N LEU A 279 30.55 3.29 2.03
CA LEU A 279 30.68 3.37 0.56
C LEU A 279 31.39 4.68 0.13
N SER A 280 31.15 5.79 0.83
CA SER A 280 31.83 7.07 0.59
C SER A 280 33.32 6.96 0.89
N LEU A 281 33.70 6.32 2.01
CA LEU A 281 35.10 6.10 2.38
C LEU A 281 35.81 5.17 1.38
N LEU A 282 35.16 4.11 0.94
CA LEU A 282 35.67 3.23 -0.11
C LEU A 282 35.87 3.95 -1.44
N ALA A 283 34.95 4.85 -1.80
CA ALA A 283 35.04 5.63 -3.03
C ALA A 283 36.22 6.60 -2.96
N GLU A 284 36.41 7.28 -1.83
CA GLU A 284 37.56 8.16 -1.60
C GLU A 284 38.87 7.39 -1.65
N GLY A 285 38.98 6.27 -0.96
CA GLY A 285 40.17 5.43 -0.96
C GLY A 285 40.52 4.83 -2.33
N SER A 286 39.48 4.43 -3.12
CA SER A 286 39.72 3.77 -4.41
C SER A 286 39.99 4.73 -5.57
N ILE A 287 39.22 5.83 -5.67
CA ILE A 287 39.18 6.74 -6.84
C ILE A 287 39.38 8.21 -6.49
N GLY A 288 39.58 8.54 -5.18
CA GLY A 288 39.78 9.90 -4.68
C GLY A 288 38.46 10.69 -4.61
N THR A 289 38.58 12.00 -4.28
CA THR A 289 37.43 12.92 -4.09
C THR A 289 36.97 13.65 -5.36
N GLY A 290 37.46 13.24 -6.53
CA GLY A 290 37.20 13.88 -7.80
C GLY A 290 35.80 13.57 -8.39
N PHE A 291 35.65 13.77 -9.70
CA PHE A 291 34.39 13.54 -10.43
C PHE A 291 33.86 12.10 -10.24
N GLY A 292 34.74 11.09 -10.24
CA GLY A 292 34.33 9.69 -10.02
C GLY A 292 33.62 9.47 -8.67
N TYR A 293 34.10 10.12 -7.62
CA TYR A 293 33.44 10.10 -6.30
C TYR A 293 31.99 10.66 -6.36
N LEU A 294 31.81 11.81 -7.01
CA LEU A 294 30.49 12.42 -7.17
C LEU A 294 29.56 11.53 -7.99
N VAL A 295 30.08 10.82 -9.00
CA VAL A 295 29.31 9.84 -9.77
C VAL A 295 28.85 8.68 -8.89
N VAL A 296 29.72 8.13 -8.03
CA VAL A 296 29.33 7.06 -7.09
C VAL A 296 28.26 7.54 -6.13
N GLN A 297 28.45 8.70 -5.48
CA GLN A 297 27.46 9.22 -4.51
C GLN A 297 26.13 9.60 -5.19
N GLY A 298 26.18 10.26 -6.35
CA GLY A 298 25.00 10.66 -7.10
C GLY A 298 24.20 9.46 -7.60
N THR A 299 24.88 8.44 -8.15
CA THR A 299 24.20 7.22 -8.62
C THR A 299 23.63 6.41 -7.47
N THR A 300 24.32 6.37 -6.33
CA THR A 300 23.82 5.75 -5.08
C THR A 300 22.55 6.42 -4.61
N MET A 301 22.53 7.75 -4.51
CA MET A 301 21.34 8.51 -4.13
C MET A 301 20.17 8.23 -5.08
N VAL A 302 20.41 8.33 -6.40
CA VAL A 302 19.36 8.10 -7.41
C VAL A 302 18.83 6.68 -7.32
N LEU A 303 19.71 5.67 -7.21
CA LEU A 303 19.27 4.27 -7.11
C LEU A 303 18.42 4.03 -5.85
N LEU A 304 18.82 4.59 -4.71
CA LEU A 304 18.08 4.46 -3.45
C LEU A 304 16.70 5.16 -3.52
N MET A 305 16.61 6.32 -4.17
CA MET A 305 15.31 6.94 -4.45
C MET A 305 14.42 6.07 -5.35
N LEU A 306 15.00 5.40 -6.34
CA LEU A 306 14.28 4.46 -7.20
C LEU A 306 13.90 3.17 -6.45
N ALA A 307 14.74 2.69 -5.53
CA ALA A 307 14.41 1.57 -4.63
C ALA A 307 13.21 1.91 -3.74
N ALA A 308 13.19 3.09 -3.11
CA ALA A 308 12.01 3.58 -2.39
C ALA A 308 10.75 3.60 -3.27
N ASN A 309 10.88 4.02 -4.53
CA ASN A 309 9.78 4.05 -5.49
C ASN A 309 9.19 2.66 -5.78
N THR A 310 9.97 1.57 -5.71
CA THR A 310 9.45 0.20 -5.92
C THR A 310 8.38 -0.18 -4.91
N SER A 311 8.51 0.25 -3.66
CA SER A 311 7.52 0.01 -2.60
C SER A 311 6.18 0.71 -2.86
N TYR A 312 6.19 1.87 -3.54
CA TYR A 312 4.96 2.53 -4.00
C TYR A 312 4.24 1.78 -5.12
N GLY A 313 4.95 0.93 -5.86
CA GLY A 313 4.35 -0.04 -6.77
C GLY A 313 3.86 -1.31 -6.06
N GLY A 314 4.57 -1.76 -5.01
CA GLY A 314 4.34 -3.02 -4.32
C GLY A 314 3.24 -2.98 -3.26
N LEU A 315 3.35 -2.12 -2.26
CA LEU A 315 2.41 -2.07 -1.13
C LEU A 315 0.97 -1.77 -1.53
N PRO A 316 0.67 -0.76 -2.39
CA PRO A 316 -0.71 -0.51 -2.77
C PRO A 316 -1.37 -1.69 -3.52
N VAL A 317 -0.59 -2.44 -4.30
CA VAL A 317 -1.07 -3.66 -4.97
C VAL A 317 -1.32 -4.79 -3.97
N LEU A 318 -0.45 -4.95 -2.96
CA LEU A 318 -0.67 -5.90 -1.87
C LEU A 318 -1.92 -5.53 -1.07
N MET A 319 -2.11 -4.25 -0.73
CA MET A 319 -3.29 -3.77 -0.01
C MET A 319 -4.58 -3.99 -0.81
N ALA A 320 -4.54 -3.78 -2.14
CA ALA A 320 -5.69 -4.08 -2.99
C ALA A 320 -6.04 -5.58 -2.98
N ARG A 321 -5.04 -6.47 -3.07
CA ARG A 321 -5.25 -7.93 -2.95
C ARG A 321 -5.82 -8.32 -1.58
N LEU A 322 -5.32 -7.70 -0.50
CA LEU A 322 -5.86 -7.93 0.85
C LEU A 322 -7.29 -7.42 1.00
N ALA A 323 -7.64 -6.33 0.32
CA ALA A 323 -9.01 -5.82 0.28
C ALA A 323 -9.93 -6.76 -0.51
N ASP A 324 -9.50 -7.27 -1.68
CA ASP A 324 -10.23 -8.28 -2.46
C ASP A 324 -10.44 -9.58 -1.66
N ASP A 325 -9.46 -9.96 -0.82
CA ASP A 325 -9.53 -11.10 0.09
C ASP A 325 -10.30 -10.82 1.39
N GLY A 326 -10.88 -9.61 1.52
CA GLY A 326 -11.65 -9.16 2.68
C GLY A 326 -10.82 -8.94 3.95
N ALA A 327 -9.47 -8.85 3.85
CA ALA A 327 -8.58 -8.64 4.98
C ALA A 327 -8.33 -7.14 5.27
N LEU A 328 -8.64 -6.26 4.32
CA LEU A 328 -8.59 -4.81 4.45
C LEU A 328 -9.88 -4.17 3.92
N PRO A 329 -10.18 -2.91 4.32
CA PRO A 329 -11.33 -2.18 3.77
C PRO A 329 -11.28 -2.07 2.24
N HIS A 330 -12.39 -2.33 1.56
CA HIS A 330 -12.49 -2.31 0.08
C HIS A 330 -12.07 -0.96 -0.54
N VAL A 331 -12.14 0.14 0.21
CA VAL A 331 -11.64 1.47 -0.20
C VAL A 331 -10.16 1.44 -0.63
N LEU A 332 -9.35 0.55 -0.03
CA LEU A 332 -7.93 0.39 -0.37
C LEU A 332 -7.70 -0.34 -1.71
N GLY A 333 -8.70 -1.06 -2.19
CA GLY A 333 -8.71 -1.70 -3.52
C GLY A 333 -9.19 -0.78 -4.65
N LEU A 334 -9.73 0.41 -4.34
CA LEU A 334 -10.26 1.32 -5.35
C LEU A 334 -9.14 2.06 -6.08
N ARG A 335 -9.18 2.00 -7.41
CA ARG A 335 -8.31 2.81 -8.27
C ARG A 335 -8.95 4.16 -8.56
N ALA A 336 -8.16 5.24 -8.46
CA ALA A 336 -8.58 6.58 -8.89
C ALA A 336 -8.49 6.72 -10.42
N ASP A 337 -8.95 7.86 -10.96
CA ASP A 337 -9.04 8.15 -12.40
C ASP A 337 -7.75 7.91 -13.21
N ARG A 338 -6.58 7.95 -12.56
CA ARG A 338 -5.26 7.65 -13.15
C ARG A 338 -4.78 6.22 -12.90
N GLN A 339 -5.66 5.29 -12.58
CA GLN A 339 -5.36 3.89 -12.23
C GLN A 339 -4.40 3.72 -11.03
N VAL A 340 -4.31 4.72 -10.16
CA VAL A 340 -3.42 4.76 -9.00
C VAL A 340 -4.20 4.47 -7.71
N TYR A 341 -3.65 3.66 -6.83
CA TYR A 341 -4.21 3.37 -5.50
C TYR A 341 -3.86 4.47 -4.50
N ARG A 342 -4.52 5.62 -4.56
CA ARG A 342 -4.20 6.81 -3.75
C ARG A 342 -4.18 6.55 -2.25
N ALA A 343 -5.14 5.77 -1.75
CA ALA A 343 -5.22 5.43 -0.32
C ALA A 343 -4.00 4.63 0.15
N GLY A 344 -3.55 3.64 -0.65
CA GLY A 344 -2.35 2.86 -0.35
C GLY A 344 -1.07 3.72 -0.34
N ILE A 345 -0.94 4.64 -1.31
CA ILE A 345 0.19 5.60 -1.35
C ILE A 345 0.18 6.49 -0.10
N ALA A 346 -0.98 7.04 0.29
CA ALA A 346 -1.10 7.89 1.48
C ALA A 346 -0.69 7.15 2.76
N VAL A 347 -1.18 5.92 2.96
CA VAL A 347 -0.81 5.09 4.12
C VAL A 347 0.69 4.84 4.15
N LEU A 348 1.29 4.40 3.03
CA LEU A 348 2.74 4.18 2.93
C LEU A 348 3.54 5.44 3.29
N THR A 349 3.13 6.58 2.74
CA THR A 349 3.80 7.88 2.97
C THR A 349 3.77 8.29 4.43
N VAL A 350 2.59 8.20 5.08
CA VAL A 350 2.44 8.57 6.49
C VAL A 350 3.27 7.66 7.39
N LEU A 351 3.27 6.35 7.14
CA LEU A 351 4.04 5.39 7.94
C LEU A 351 5.54 5.56 7.72
N ALA A 352 6.00 5.67 6.47
CA ALA A 352 7.42 5.88 6.16
C ALA A 352 7.92 7.23 6.67
N GLY A 353 7.13 8.30 6.52
CA GLY A 353 7.44 9.63 7.07
C GLY A 353 7.54 9.62 8.60
N GLY A 354 6.61 8.92 9.26
CA GLY A 354 6.67 8.72 10.72
C GLY A 354 7.94 8.00 11.17
N LEU A 355 8.39 6.97 10.43
CA LEU A 355 9.64 6.26 10.71
C LEU A 355 10.87 7.15 10.48
N LEU A 356 10.89 7.97 9.43
CA LEU A 356 11.98 8.92 9.18
C LEU A 356 12.10 9.95 10.30
N VAL A 357 10.98 10.48 10.78
CA VAL A 357 10.96 11.40 11.94
C VAL A 357 11.43 10.70 13.21
N PHE A 358 10.94 9.48 13.47
CA PHE A 358 11.34 8.68 14.62
C PHE A 358 12.85 8.39 14.64
N ALA A 359 13.43 8.05 13.49
CA ALA A 359 14.85 7.76 13.35
C ALA A 359 15.73 9.03 13.21
N GLY A 360 15.13 10.23 13.15
CA GLY A 360 15.87 11.49 12.89
C GLY A 360 16.60 11.50 11.54
N GLY A 361 16.05 10.79 10.53
CA GLY A 361 16.66 10.63 9.21
C GLY A 361 17.84 9.67 9.17
N ARG A 362 18.20 8.99 10.26
CA ARG A 362 19.35 8.07 10.33
C ARG A 362 18.95 6.66 9.90
N PHE A 363 19.46 6.20 8.76
CA PHE A 363 19.16 4.85 8.24
C PHE A 363 19.73 3.74 9.13
N THR A 364 20.82 4.00 9.86
CA THR A 364 21.46 3.04 10.78
C THR A 364 20.52 2.54 11.88
N VAL A 365 19.53 3.36 12.28
CA VAL A 365 18.48 2.99 13.24
C VAL A 365 17.42 2.10 12.58
N LEU A 366 17.17 2.26 11.30
CA LEU A 366 16.09 1.58 10.56
C LEU A 366 16.53 0.24 9.95
N VAL A 367 17.79 0.09 9.54
CA VAL A 367 18.32 -1.10 8.86
C VAL A 367 18.13 -2.38 9.68
N PRO A 368 18.40 -2.42 11.00
CA PRO A 368 18.18 -3.62 11.79
C PRO A 368 16.72 -4.08 11.83
N LEU A 369 15.77 -3.13 11.84
CA LEU A 369 14.34 -3.42 11.82
C LEU A 369 13.92 -4.06 10.48
N PHE A 370 14.49 -3.57 9.40
CA PHE A 370 14.17 -4.00 8.05
C PHE A 370 14.43 -5.49 7.82
N ALA A 371 15.57 -5.99 8.26
CA ALA A 371 15.98 -7.39 8.09
C ALA A 371 14.97 -8.40 8.69
N VAL A 372 14.36 -8.10 9.85
CA VAL A 372 13.41 -9.01 10.53
C VAL A 372 12.19 -9.28 9.65
N GLY A 373 11.56 -8.22 9.11
CA GLY A 373 10.36 -8.32 8.28
C GLY A 373 10.58 -9.20 7.04
N VAL A 374 11.67 -8.94 6.33
CA VAL A 374 12.06 -9.66 5.10
C VAL A 374 12.29 -11.15 5.38
N LEU A 375 13.07 -11.48 6.42
CA LEU A 375 13.42 -12.86 6.76
C LEU A 375 12.19 -13.69 7.17
N ILE A 376 11.21 -13.10 7.87
CA ILE A 376 9.92 -13.76 8.15
C ILE A 376 9.18 -14.06 6.84
N GLY A 377 9.15 -13.13 5.90
CA GLY A 377 8.58 -13.32 4.57
C GLY A 377 9.24 -14.47 3.82
N PHE A 378 10.58 -14.52 3.81
CA PHE A 378 11.36 -15.60 3.17
C PHE A 378 11.07 -16.96 3.83
N ALA A 379 11.12 -17.05 5.15
CA ALA A 379 10.85 -18.28 5.87
C ALA A 379 9.46 -18.85 5.54
N LEU A 380 8.42 -18.00 5.54
CA LEU A 380 7.04 -18.42 5.22
C LEU A 380 6.88 -18.80 3.75
N CYS A 381 7.51 -18.08 2.84
CA CYS A 381 7.51 -18.41 1.41
C CYS A 381 8.13 -19.79 1.19
N GLN A 382 9.31 -20.02 1.73
CA GLN A 382 10.04 -21.27 1.53
C GLN A 382 9.36 -22.45 2.26
N ALA A 383 8.81 -22.26 3.46
CA ALA A 383 7.98 -23.26 4.14
C ALA A 383 6.72 -23.62 3.31
N GLY A 384 6.11 -22.63 2.68
CA GLY A 384 5.02 -22.84 1.72
C GLY A 384 5.46 -23.69 0.52
N MET A 385 6.65 -23.43 -0.03
CA MET A 385 7.22 -24.21 -1.13
C MET A 385 7.57 -25.64 -0.74
N VAL A 386 8.04 -25.88 0.49
CA VAL A 386 8.24 -27.22 1.03
C VAL A 386 6.93 -28.00 0.96
N ARG A 387 5.82 -27.42 1.45
CA ARG A 387 4.52 -28.07 1.40
C ARG A 387 3.99 -28.24 -0.03
N HIS A 388 4.29 -27.32 -0.92
CA HIS A 388 3.98 -27.42 -2.35
C HIS A 388 4.65 -28.68 -2.94
N TRP A 389 5.98 -28.87 -2.77
CA TRP A 389 6.70 -30.02 -3.33
C TRP A 389 6.35 -31.36 -2.65
N LEU A 390 5.90 -31.37 -1.40
CA LEU A 390 5.35 -32.56 -0.76
C LEU A 390 4.04 -33.02 -1.41
N ARG A 391 3.24 -32.08 -1.92
CA ARG A 391 1.97 -32.38 -2.61
C ARG A 391 2.18 -32.67 -4.09
N GLU A 392 2.94 -31.84 -4.80
CA GLU A 392 3.24 -32.00 -6.22
C GLU A 392 4.59 -32.72 -6.41
N ARG A 393 4.56 -34.05 -6.33
CA ARG A 393 5.74 -34.91 -6.44
C ARG A 393 6.22 -35.07 -7.89
N GLY A 394 6.55 -33.94 -8.58
CA GLY A 394 7.11 -33.94 -9.91
C GLY A 394 8.59 -34.35 -9.99
N PRO A 395 9.23 -34.29 -11.19
CA PRO A 395 10.65 -34.64 -11.32
C PRO A 395 11.55 -33.89 -10.37
N ARG A 396 12.50 -34.61 -9.70
CA ARG A 396 13.46 -34.06 -8.73
C ARG A 396 12.82 -33.34 -7.52
N TRP A 397 11.58 -33.72 -7.13
CA TRP A 397 10.87 -33.06 -6.03
C TRP A 397 11.65 -33.09 -4.69
N ARG A 398 12.38 -34.20 -4.40
CA ARG A 398 13.21 -34.32 -3.19
C ARG A 398 14.32 -33.26 -3.12
N LEU A 399 15.02 -33.02 -4.24
CA LEU A 399 16.05 -31.97 -4.32
C LEU A 399 15.42 -30.58 -4.15
N ARG A 400 14.28 -30.34 -4.79
CA ARG A 400 13.56 -29.07 -4.69
C ARG A 400 13.06 -28.82 -3.27
N LEU A 401 12.56 -29.87 -2.63
CA LEU A 401 12.15 -29.85 -1.22
C LEU A 401 13.34 -29.54 -0.32
N ALA A 402 14.50 -30.20 -0.51
CA ALA A 402 15.70 -29.98 0.28
C ALA A 402 16.17 -28.51 0.17
N ILE A 403 16.24 -27.94 -1.06
CA ILE A 403 16.66 -26.55 -1.27
C ILE A 403 15.71 -25.57 -0.57
N ASN A 404 14.39 -25.72 -0.72
CA ASN A 404 13.43 -24.85 -0.04
C ASN A 404 13.39 -25.10 1.47
N GLY A 405 13.59 -26.33 1.91
CA GLY A 405 13.71 -26.68 3.34
C GLY A 405 14.92 -25.99 3.99
N THR A 406 16.09 -26.06 3.33
CA THR A 406 17.28 -25.32 3.76
C THR A 406 17.02 -23.81 3.79
N GLY A 407 16.41 -23.26 2.74
CA GLY A 407 16.06 -21.84 2.70
C GLY A 407 15.08 -21.45 3.81
N ALA A 408 14.07 -22.26 4.10
CA ALA A 408 13.13 -22.00 5.19
C ALA A 408 13.81 -22.00 6.56
N VAL A 409 14.65 -23.00 6.83
CA VAL A 409 15.37 -23.12 8.11
C VAL A 409 16.37 -21.98 8.28
N LEU A 410 17.21 -21.71 7.27
CA LEU A 410 18.20 -20.64 7.35
C LEU A 410 17.55 -19.27 7.52
N SER A 411 16.46 -18.97 6.77
CA SER A 411 15.75 -17.70 6.93
C SER A 411 15.05 -17.60 8.29
N ALA A 412 14.49 -18.69 8.82
CA ALA A 412 13.88 -18.70 10.13
C ALA A 412 14.92 -18.51 11.25
N VAL A 413 16.07 -19.21 11.17
CA VAL A 413 17.19 -19.05 12.12
C VAL A 413 17.71 -17.61 12.05
N ALA A 414 17.95 -17.08 10.85
CA ALA A 414 18.38 -15.69 10.67
C ALA A 414 17.38 -14.71 11.27
N ALA A 415 16.05 -14.90 11.05
CA ALA A 415 15.01 -14.05 11.63
C ALA A 415 15.05 -14.06 13.17
N VAL A 416 15.26 -15.24 13.78
CA VAL A 416 15.37 -15.37 15.25
C VAL A 416 16.63 -14.66 15.74
N VAL A 417 17.80 -14.91 15.10
CA VAL A 417 19.07 -14.27 15.47
C VAL A 417 18.95 -12.76 15.41
N VAL A 418 18.46 -12.21 14.27
CA VAL A 418 18.25 -10.74 14.10
C VAL A 418 17.30 -10.19 15.16
N THR A 419 16.22 -10.90 15.44
CA THR A 419 15.22 -10.43 16.42
C THR A 419 15.79 -10.41 17.84
N VAL A 420 16.58 -11.42 18.23
CA VAL A 420 17.18 -11.50 19.57
C VAL A 420 18.28 -10.45 19.71
N GLU A 421 19.23 -10.39 18.77
CA GLU A 421 20.35 -9.46 18.81
C GLU A 421 19.90 -7.99 18.80
N LYS A 422 18.85 -7.68 18.05
CA LYS A 422 18.35 -6.31 17.88
C LYS A 422 17.10 -6.00 18.69
N PHE A 423 16.75 -6.86 19.65
CA PHE A 423 15.53 -6.69 20.45
C PHE A 423 15.50 -5.35 21.17
N THR A 424 16.58 -4.98 21.84
CA THR A 424 16.70 -3.70 22.57
C THR A 424 16.88 -2.49 21.65
N GLU A 425 17.35 -2.70 20.42
CA GLU A 425 17.57 -1.64 19.42
C GLU A 425 16.30 -1.36 18.59
N GLY A 426 15.17 -2.04 18.89
CA GLY A 426 13.88 -1.74 18.26
C GLY A 426 13.22 -2.93 17.56
N ALA A 427 13.87 -4.10 17.42
CA ALA A 427 13.27 -5.28 16.79
C ALA A 427 12.00 -5.77 17.52
N TRP A 428 11.86 -5.46 18.83
CA TRP A 428 10.62 -5.69 19.59
C TRP A 428 9.39 -5.03 18.92
N LEU A 429 9.59 -3.91 18.21
CA LEU A 429 8.51 -3.23 17.50
C LEU A 429 7.91 -4.12 16.40
N ILE A 430 8.77 -4.84 15.65
CA ILE A 430 8.30 -5.78 14.61
C ILE A 430 7.56 -6.96 15.23
N VAL A 431 8.08 -7.48 16.37
CA VAL A 431 7.42 -8.56 17.13
C VAL A 431 6.04 -8.13 17.63
N LEU A 432 5.81 -6.85 17.87
CA LEU A 432 4.51 -6.29 18.26
C LEU A 432 3.64 -5.98 17.03
N VAL A 433 4.19 -5.29 16.02
CA VAL A 433 3.43 -4.77 14.87
C VAL A 433 2.91 -5.89 13.98
N VAL A 434 3.70 -6.95 13.72
CA VAL A 434 3.26 -8.06 12.86
C VAL A 434 2.03 -8.76 13.45
N PRO A 435 1.99 -9.22 14.72
CA PRO A 435 0.78 -9.76 15.31
C PRO A 435 -0.39 -8.78 15.34
N LEU A 436 -0.14 -7.49 15.62
CA LEU A 436 -1.19 -6.47 15.61
C LEU A 436 -1.84 -6.33 14.23
N LEU A 437 -1.04 -6.31 13.16
CA LEU A 437 -1.55 -6.29 11.79
C LEU A 437 -2.33 -7.57 11.46
N VAL A 438 -1.85 -8.74 11.90
CA VAL A 438 -2.57 -10.02 11.71
C VAL A 438 -3.93 -10.00 12.43
N LEU A 439 -3.99 -9.48 13.64
CA LEU A 439 -5.23 -9.30 14.40
C LEU A 439 -6.17 -8.32 13.69
N LEU A 440 -5.64 -7.20 13.18
CA LEU A 440 -6.40 -6.23 12.40
C LEU A 440 -7.00 -6.88 11.15
N PHE A 441 -6.18 -7.54 10.33
CA PHE A 441 -6.63 -8.24 9.12
C PHE A 441 -7.69 -9.30 9.45
N GLY A 442 -7.46 -10.09 10.49
CA GLY A 442 -8.42 -11.10 10.96
C GLY A 442 -9.73 -10.50 11.49
N SER A 443 -9.69 -9.33 12.12
CA SER A 443 -10.89 -8.63 12.61
C SER A 443 -11.74 -8.10 11.45
N VAL A 444 -11.10 -7.50 10.44
CA VAL A 444 -11.77 -7.04 9.22
C VAL A 444 -12.41 -8.21 8.47
N GLN A 445 -11.69 -9.33 8.31
CA GLN A 445 -12.26 -10.53 7.68
C GLN A 445 -13.46 -11.09 8.43
N ARG A 446 -13.42 -11.10 9.75
CA ARG A 446 -14.57 -11.55 10.56
C ARG A 446 -15.78 -10.64 10.39
N ALA A 447 -15.55 -9.32 10.33
CA ALA A 447 -16.61 -8.34 10.08
C ALA A 447 -17.24 -8.55 8.69
N TYR A 448 -16.44 -8.67 7.63
CA TYR A 448 -16.98 -8.90 6.28
C TYR A 448 -17.69 -10.26 6.16
N ARG A 449 -17.19 -11.32 6.76
CA ARG A 449 -17.92 -12.61 6.78
C ARG A 449 -19.26 -12.50 7.49
N ARG A 450 -19.31 -11.80 8.64
CA ARG A 450 -20.59 -11.58 9.37
C ARG A 450 -21.59 -10.81 8.53
N ILE A 451 -21.13 -9.75 7.83
CA ILE A 451 -21.97 -8.99 6.91
C ILE A 451 -22.42 -9.87 5.74
N GLY A 452 -21.51 -10.63 5.14
CA GLY A 452 -21.84 -11.53 4.02
C GLY A 452 -22.86 -12.60 4.38
N THR A 453 -22.72 -13.23 5.56
CA THR A 453 -23.72 -14.19 6.05
C THR A 453 -25.07 -13.53 6.35
N GLY A 454 -25.05 -12.31 6.91
CA GLY A 454 -26.28 -11.54 7.14
C GLY A 454 -26.98 -11.11 5.84
N LEU A 455 -26.22 -10.86 4.78
CA LEU A 455 -26.74 -10.52 3.45
C LEU A 455 -27.12 -11.76 2.60
N GLY A 456 -26.79 -12.97 3.05
CA GLY A 456 -27.02 -14.20 2.28
C GLY A 456 -26.26 -14.24 0.95
N VAL A 457 -25.04 -13.71 0.89
CA VAL A 457 -24.23 -13.58 -0.36
C VAL A 457 -24.05 -14.91 -1.09
N ASP A 458 -24.03 -16.04 -0.36
CA ASP A 458 -23.83 -17.39 -0.90
C ASP A 458 -25.17 -18.13 -1.15
N ALA A 459 -26.33 -17.48 -0.95
CA ALA A 459 -27.65 -18.04 -1.15
C ALA A 459 -28.41 -17.29 -2.25
N GLU A 460 -29.15 -18.01 -3.10
CA GLU A 460 -30.08 -17.36 -4.01
C GLU A 460 -31.27 -16.79 -3.20
N PRO A 461 -31.49 -15.47 -3.23
CA PRO A 461 -32.60 -14.88 -2.53
C PRO A 461 -33.93 -15.32 -3.17
N ALA A 462 -35.00 -15.33 -2.37
CA ALA A 462 -36.33 -15.55 -2.89
C ALA A 462 -36.67 -14.55 -4.01
N ARG A 463 -37.44 -14.98 -5.00
CA ARG A 463 -37.87 -14.08 -6.08
C ARG A 463 -38.57 -12.87 -5.50
N PRO A 464 -38.19 -11.62 -5.91
CA PRO A 464 -38.90 -10.43 -5.46
C PRO A 464 -40.41 -10.53 -5.79
N ARG A 465 -41.26 -10.26 -4.82
CA ARG A 465 -42.70 -10.20 -5.01
C ARG A 465 -43.15 -8.75 -4.88
N PRO A 466 -44.09 -8.28 -5.72
CA PRO A 466 -44.75 -7.00 -5.49
C PRO A 466 -45.47 -7.06 -4.14
N SER A 467 -45.25 -6.07 -3.31
CA SER A 467 -46.01 -5.89 -2.06
C SER A 467 -46.56 -4.46 -2.02
N SER A 468 -47.58 -4.24 -1.22
CA SER A 468 -48.16 -2.90 -1.05
C SER A 468 -47.08 -1.96 -0.48
N SER A 469 -46.98 -0.78 -1.09
CA SER A 469 -46.00 0.22 -0.70
C SER A 469 -46.64 1.57 -0.38
N VAL A 470 -46.20 2.18 0.73
CA VAL A 470 -46.62 3.53 1.12
C VAL A 470 -45.43 4.47 1.06
N VAL A 471 -45.61 5.59 0.35
CA VAL A 471 -44.59 6.65 0.32
C VAL A 471 -44.99 7.80 1.24
N VAL A 472 -44.23 8.00 2.30
CA VAL A 472 -44.42 9.11 3.25
C VAL A 472 -43.57 10.28 2.80
N VAL A 473 -44.17 11.44 2.56
CA VAL A 473 -43.51 12.65 2.09
C VAL A 473 -43.57 13.73 3.16
N PRO A 474 -42.46 14.05 3.85
CA PRO A 474 -42.40 15.19 4.76
C PRO A 474 -42.49 16.51 4.01
N VAL A 475 -43.51 17.33 4.31
CA VAL A 475 -43.77 18.60 3.64
C VAL A 475 -43.75 19.73 4.65
N VAL A 476 -42.93 20.75 4.42
CA VAL A 476 -42.83 21.96 5.27
C VAL A 476 -43.70 23.08 4.73
N SER A 477 -43.80 23.22 3.41
CA SER A 477 -44.57 24.28 2.73
C SER A 477 -44.97 23.83 1.32
N ILE A 478 -46.05 24.41 0.81
CA ILE A 478 -46.51 24.16 -0.56
C ILE A 478 -45.64 24.93 -1.53
N THR A 479 -44.72 24.23 -2.17
CA THR A 479 -43.68 24.78 -3.07
C THR A 479 -43.49 23.86 -4.28
N ARG A 480 -42.76 24.28 -5.29
CA ARG A 480 -42.36 23.42 -6.41
C ARG A 480 -41.61 22.17 -5.96
N LEU A 481 -40.79 22.28 -4.91
CA LEU A 481 -40.14 21.14 -4.31
C LEU A 481 -41.16 20.11 -3.79
N ALA A 482 -42.20 20.58 -3.08
CA ALA A 482 -43.25 19.71 -2.60
C ALA A 482 -44.00 19.05 -3.75
N ALA A 483 -44.38 19.81 -4.78
CA ALA A 483 -45.08 19.28 -5.96
C ALA A 483 -44.25 18.23 -6.70
N GLN A 484 -42.97 18.47 -6.94
CA GLN A 484 -42.09 17.49 -7.58
C GLN A 484 -41.82 16.25 -6.71
N THR A 485 -41.70 16.44 -5.40
CA THR A 485 -41.49 15.32 -4.47
C THR A 485 -42.71 14.43 -4.42
N LEU A 486 -43.95 15.02 -4.39
CA LEU A 486 -45.21 14.27 -4.44
C LEU A 486 -45.38 13.56 -5.78
N GLY A 487 -45.12 14.23 -6.90
CA GLY A 487 -45.18 13.60 -8.23
C GLY A 487 -44.21 12.41 -8.36
N ALA A 488 -43.02 12.52 -7.81
CA ALA A 488 -42.10 11.39 -7.74
C ALA A 488 -42.60 10.29 -6.80
N ALA A 489 -43.18 10.65 -5.64
CA ALA A 489 -43.75 9.70 -4.70
C ALA A 489 -44.88 8.87 -5.32
N MET A 490 -45.78 9.52 -6.09
CA MET A 490 -46.88 8.86 -6.81
C MET A 490 -46.42 7.86 -7.88
N SER A 491 -45.16 8.02 -8.36
CA SER A 491 -44.55 7.08 -9.30
C SER A 491 -43.78 5.95 -8.61
N MET A 492 -43.62 5.99 -7.29
CA MET A 492 -42.78 5.06 -6.53
C MET A 492 -43.59 4.07 -5.67
N GLY A 493 -44.80 4.43 -5.26
CA GLY A 493 -45.59 3.60 -4.40
C GLY A 493 -47.09 3.63 -4.73
N ASP A 494 -47.79 2.64 -4.20
CA ASP A 494 -49.25 2.47 -4.43
C ASP A 494 -50.08 3.51 -3.68
N ARG A 495 -49.60 3.97 -2.55
CA ARG A 495 -50.24 4.98 -1.69
C ARG A 495 -49.20 6.05 -1.29
N VAL A 496 -49.60 7.30 -1.37
CA VAL A 496 -48.76 8.44 -0.96
C VAL A 496 -49.42 9.18 0.18
N VAL A 497 -48.68 9.47 1.24
CA VAL A 497 -49.13 10.23 2.41
C VAL A 497 -48.18 11.39 2.66
N ALA A 498 -48.68 12.61 2.61
CA ALA A 498 -47.93 13.79 3.01
C ALA A 498 -47.98 13.98 4.52
N VAL A 499 -46.87 14.27 5.17
CA VAL A 499 -46.83 14.55 6.61
C VAL A 499 -46.28 15.93 6.86
N HIS A 500 -46.97 16.70 7.72
CA HIS A 500 -46.52 18.01 8.16
C HIS A 500 -46.37 18.04 9.68
N VAL A 501 -45.20 18.42 10.18
CA VAL A 501 -44.92 18.48 11.61
C VAL A 501 -45.26 19.86 12.14
N VAL A 502 -46.19 19.91 13.09
CA VAL A 502 -46.61 21.11 13.80
C VAL A 502 -45.74 21.31 15.03
N PHE A 503 -45.07 22.44 15.11
CA PHE A 503 -44.14 22.75 16.20
C PHE A 503 -44.85 23.56 17.30
N GLY A 504 -45.08 22.95 18.47
CA GLY A 504 -45.68 23.59 19.63
C GLY A 504 -47.20 23.44 19.68
N THR A 505 -47.76 23.88 20.82
CA THR A 505 -49.17 23.77 21.15
C THR A 505 -49.85 25.15 21.34
N GLU A 506 -49.12 26.25 21.07
CA GLU A 506 -49.60 27.61 21.25
C GLU A 506 -50.58 28.03 20.14
N ALA A 507 -51.48 28.95 20.45
CA ALA A 507 -52.50 29.41 19.54
C ALA A 507 -51.99 29.84 18.13
N PRO A 508 -50.88 30.58 17.99
CA PRO A 508 -50.35 30.99 16.69
C PRO A 508 -49.85 29.80 15.82
N GLU A 509 -49.30 28.76 16.45
CA GLU A 509 -48.79 27.59 15.78
C GLU A 509 -49.92 26.69 15.27
N VAL A 510 -50.94 26.50 16.07
CA VAL A 510 -52.20 25.80 15.70
C VAL A 510 -52.92 26.52 14.54
N ALA A 511 -52.98 27.87 14.61
CA ALA A 511 -53.56 28.67 13.53
C ALA A 511 -52.77 28.58 12.21
N ALA A 512 -51.41 28.46 12.30
CA ALA A 512 -50.56 28.28 11.14
C ALA A 512 -50.79 26.88 10.50
N ALA A 513 -50.90 25.83 11.31
CA ALA A 513 -51.23 24.47 10.84
C ALA A 513 -52.57 24.39 10.15
N ARG A 514 -53.65 25.04 10.71
CA ARG A 514 -54.97 25.13 10.06
C ARG A 514 -54.90 25.85 8.72
N ARG A 515 -54.19 26.99 8.62
CA ARG A 515 -53.99 27.70 7.35
C ARG A 515 -53.22 26.85 6.32
N PHE A 516 -52.28 26.06 6.77
CA PHE A 516 -51.58 25.12 5.90
C PHE A 516 -52.51 24.03 5.37
N GLN A 517 -53.33 23.44 6.25
CA GLN A 517 -54.31 22.42 5.89
C GLN A 517 -55.36 22.95 4.90
N GLU A 518 -55.87 24.20 5.11
CA GLU A 518 -56.81 24.86 4.18
C GLU A 518 -56.17 25.11 2.81
N ARG A 519 -54.91 25.53 2.79
CA ARG A 519 -54.17 25.68 1.53
C ARG A 519 -53.96 24.34 0.82
N TRP A 520 -53.67 23.28 1.59
CA TRP A 520 -53.52 21.94 1.06
C TRP A 520 -54.83 21.43 0.44
N SER A 521 -55.94 21.60 1.10
CA SER A 521 -57.27 21.24 0.59
C SER A 521 -57.68 22.00 -0.66
N ARG A 522 -57.23 23.25 -0.81
CA ARG A 522 -57.41 24.03 -2.04
C ARG A 522 -56.51 23.57 -3.19
N TRP A 523 -55.27 23.19 -2.88
CA TRP A 523 -54.35 22.68 -3.88
C TRP A 523 -54.73 21.28 -4.38
N ARG A 524 -55.41 20.49 -3.55
CA ARG A 524 -55.92 19.15 -3.87
C ARG A 524 -54.88 18.23 -4.54
N PRO A 525 -53.67 18.03 -3.98
CA PRO A 525 -52.82 16.98 -4.48
C PRO A 525 -53.46 15.63 -4.17
N ASP A 526 -53.26 14.62 -5.04
CA ASP A 526 -53.77 13.25 -4.84
C ASP A 526 -53.02 12.51 -3.71
N ALA A 527 -52.74 13.20 -2.62
CA ALA A 527 -52.07 12.72 -1.44
C ALA A 527 -52.73 13.30 -0.17
N PRO A 528 -53.22 12.47 0.75
CA PRO A 528 -53.75 12.93 2.04
C PRO A 528 -52.64 13.58 2.87
N LEU A 529 -53.00 14.63 3.62
CA LEU A 529 -52.12 15.30 4.54
C LEU A 529 -52.40 14.83 5.97
N VAL A 530 -51.37 14.41 6.68
CA VAL A 530 -51.38 14.10 8.11
C VAL A 530 -50.59 15.15 8.87
N LEU A 531 -51.21 15.73 9.88
CA LEU A 531 -50.52 16.67 10.80
C LEU A 531 -49.96 15.88 11.98
N LEU A 532 -48.67 16.08 12.27
CA LEU A 532 -47.98 15.40 13.34
C LEU A 532 -47.54 16.42 14.41
N ASP A 533 -47.96 16.25 15.62
CA ASP A 533 -47.64 17.18 16.70
C ASP A 533 -46.20 16.93 17.24
N SER A 534 -45.47 18.03 17.44
CA SER A 534 -44.11 18.03 18.00
C SER A 534 -43.96 19.12 19.05
N PRO A 535 -44.35 18.87 20.31
CA PRO A 535 -44.21 19.87 21.39
C PRO A 535 -42.74 20.30 21.65
N HIS A 536 -41.79 19.41 21.38
CA HIS A 536 -40.35 19.67 21.59
C HIS A 536 -39.64 20.23 20.35
N ARG A 537 -40.34 20.65 19.33
CA ARG A 537 -39.82 21.24 18.07
C ARG A 537 -38.79 20.34 17.34
N VAL A 538 -38.95 19.02 17.42
CA VAL A 538 -38.13 18.02 16.72
C VAL A 538 -38.91 17.43 15.55
N ILE A 539 -38.22 17.13 14.44
CA ILE A 539 -38.88 16.63 13.22
C ILE A 539 -38.86 15.10 13.15
N GLY A 540 -37.77 14.47 13.60
CA GLY A 540 -37.53 13.03 13.42
C GLY A 540 -38.51 12.12 14.18
N PRO A 541 -38.68 12.27 15.51
CA PRO A 541 -39.47 11.36 16.32
C PRO A 541 -40.95 11.28 15.95
N PRO A 542 -41.68 12.39 15.63
CA PRO A 542 -43.05 12.29 15.20
C PRO A 542 -43.22 11.52 13.88
N ILE A 543 -42.32 11.75 12.92
CA ILE A 543 -42.36 11.06 11.63
C ILE A 543 -42.02 9.58 11.81
N ALA A 544 -41.00 9.24 12.63
CA ALA A 544 -40.66 7.85 12.92
C ALA A 544 -41.83 7.09 13.54
N ARG A 545 -42.48 7.65 14.56
CA ARG A 545 -43.69 7.05 15.17
C ARG A 545 -44.83 6.87 14.18
N PHE A 546 -45.04 7.84 13.29
CA PHE A 546 -46.05 7.70 12.23
C PHE A 546 -45.68 6.57 11.26
N VAL A 547 -44.43 6.47 10.84
CA VAL A 547 -43.94 5.40 9.97
C VAL A 547 -44.11 4.02 10.63
N GLU A 548 -43.82 3.88 11.91
CA GLU A 548 -44.02 2.65 12.68
C GLU A 548 -45.51 2.28 12.85
N SER A 549 -46.43 3.26 12.79
CA SER A 549 -47.85 3.02 12.89
C SER A 549 -48.51 2.53 11.59
N LEU A 550 -47.78 2.54 10.48
CA LEU A 550 -48.25 2.05 9.19
C LEU A 550 -48.14 0.52 9.13
N ALA A 551 -49.20 -0.14 8.71
CA ALA A 551 -49.25 -1.60 8.67
C ALA A 551 -48.77 -2.21 7.34
N GLU A 552 -48.32 -1.38 6.43
CA GLU A 552 -47.85 -1.80 5.11
C GLU A 552 -46.47 -2.46 5.19
N GLU A 553 -46.23 -3.46 4.34
CA GLU A 553 -44.98 -4.21 4.30
C GLU A 553 -43.77 -3.35 3.90
N HIS A 554 -43.98 -2.36 3.00
CA HIS A 554 -42.93 -1.48 2.53
C HIS A 554 -43.26 -0.01 2.70
N VAL A 555 -42.63 0.64 3.66
CA VAL A 555 -42.74 2.08 3.87
C VAL A 555 -41.50 2.77 3.29
N ILE A 556 -41.71 3.74 2.40
CA ILE A 556 -40.68 4.58 1.80
C ILE A 556 -40.83 6.01 2.32
N VAL A 557 -39.84 6.60 2.91
CA VAL A 557 -39.83 8.02 3.28
C VAL A 557 -39.04 8.80 2.24
N LEU A 558 -39.76 9.63 1.44
CA LEU A 558 -39.17 10.43 0.38
C LEU A 558 -38.98 11.88 0.82
N ILE A 559 -37.72 12.28 1.00
CA ILE A 559 -37.34 13.61 1.48
C ILE A 559 -36.88 14.47 0.30
N GLY A 560 -37.63 15.55 0.01
CA GLY A 560 -37.22 16.56 -0.97
C GLY A 560 -36.18 17.53 -0.38
N GLU A 561 -35.07 17.72 -1.07
CA GLU A 561 -33.98 18.62 -0.65
C GLU A 561 -33.55 19.54 -1.79
N VAL A 562 -33.29 20.82 -1.49
CA VAL A 562 -32.70 21.75 -2.43
C VAL A 562 -31.20 21.50 -2.53
N GLN A 563 -30.69 21.31 -3.74
CA GLN A 563 -29.25 21.20 -4.00
C GLN A 563 -28.71 22.58 -4.42
N PRO A 564 -27.85 23.22 -3.61
CA PRO A 564 -27.21 24.47 -4.00
C PRO A 564 -26.22 24.26 -5.15
N GLU A 565 -26.16 25.20 -6.08
CA GLU A 565 -25.22 25.14 -7.22
C GLU A 565 -23.78 25.39 -6.79
N HIS A 566 -23.58 26.32 -5.83
CA HIS A 566 -22.26 26.73 -5.37
C HIS A 566 -21.95 26.19 -3.98
N TRP A 567 -20.68 25.82 -3.76
CA TRP A 567 -20.24 25.29 -2.45
C TRP A 567 -20.44 26.28 -1.30
N ARG A 568 -20.37 27.61 -1.57
CA ARG A 568 -20.58 28.69 -0.60
C ARG A 568 -22.02 28.73 -0.08
N GLU A 569 -22.97 28.39 -0.93
CA GLU A 569 -24.40 28.36 -0.59
C GLU A 569 -24.75 27.18 0.33
N ARG A 570 -23.90 26.13 0.37
CA ARG A 570 -24.11 24.96 1.25
C ARG A 570 -24.18 25.31 2.74
N VAL A 571 -23.58 26.44 3.16
CA VAL A 571 -23.61 26.91 4.54
C VAL A 571 -24.98 27.50 4.87
N LEU A 572 -25.67 28.11 3.89
CA LEU A 572 -26.97 28.75 4.05
C LEU A 572 -28.12 27.74 3.98
N PHE A 573 -27.92 26.59 3.36
CA PHE A 573 -28.96 25.58 3.23
C PHE A 573 -29.03 24.66 4.46
N ASN A 574 -30.25 24.50 4.95
CA ASN A 574 -30.55 23.70 6.13
C ASN A 574 -30.32 22.20 5.86
N ARG A 575 -29.51 21.55 6.69
CA ARG A 575 -29.23 20.10 6.63
C ARG A 575 -30.35 19.24 7.26
N ARG A 576 -31.56 19.77 7.47
CA ARG A 576 -32.69 19.09 8.14
C ARG A 576 -33.03 17.76 7.48
N GLY A 577 -33.01 17.67 6.16
CA GLY A 577 -33.28 16.42 5.44
C GLY A 577 -32.28 15.31 5.77
N GLY A 578 -30.99 15.62 5.87
CA GLY A 578 -29.96 14.65 6.26
C GLY A 578 -30.05 14.22 7.72
N VAL A 579 -30.53 15.09 8.62
CA VAL A 579 -30.78 14.75 10.03
C VAL A 579 -32.00 13.84 10.12
N LEU A 580 -33.07 14.18 9.41
CA LEU A 580 -34.28 13.39 9.34
C LEU A 580 -34.02 11.98 8.77
N ALA A 581 -33.29 11.90 7.65
CA ALA A 581 -32.92 10.62 7.04
C ALA A 581 -32.17 9.71 8.00
N ARG A 582 -31.18 10.25 8.73
CA ARG A 582 -30.42 9.48 9.73
C ARG A 582 -31.29 9.04 10.91
N HIS A 583 -32.23 9.88 11.35
CA HIS A 583 -33.11 9.55 12.47
C HIS A 583 -34.05 8.41 12.10
N ILE A 584 -34.73 8.51 10.95
CA ILE A 584 -35.64 7.47 10.48
C ILE A 584 -34.90 6.15 10.24
N GLY A 585 -33.78 6.16 9.52
CA GLY A 585 -33.01 4.95 9.25
C GLY A 585 -32.36 4.29 10.47
N ARG A 586 -32.37 4.96 11.64
CA ARG A 586 -31.91 4.36 12.91
C ARG A 586 -33.05 3.78 13.76
N HIS A 587 -34.26 4.29 13.61
CA HIS A 587 -35.39 3.99 14.49
C HIS A 587 -36.53 3.26 13.78
N THR A 588 -36.46 3.10 12.46
CA THR A 588 -37.47 2.39 11.68
C THR A 588 -36.83 1.55 10.58
N ASP A 589 -37.52 0.53 10.10
CA ASP A 589 -37.10 -0.29 8.95
C ASP A 589 -37.52 0.32 7.59
N ALA A 590 -38.00 1.57 7.59
CA ALA A 590 -38.44 2.24 6.36
C ALA A 590 -37.25 2.57 5.43
N VAL A 591 -37.48 2.44 4.13
CA VAL A 591 -36.51 2.86 3.10
C VAL A 591 -36.52 4.38 2.99
N VAL A 592 -35.39 5.03 3.24
CA VAL A 592 -35.29 6.49 3.15
C VAL A 592 -34.67 6.90 1.82
N CYS A 593 -35.46 7.58 1.01
CA CYS A 593 -35.06 8.16 -0.28
C CYS A 593 -34.89 9.68 -0.17
N ARG A 594 -33.89 10.25 -0.84
CA ARG A 594 -33.63 11.70 -0.88
C ARG A 594 -33.68 12.19 -2.32
N LEU A 595 -34.67 13.04 -2.64
CA LEU A 595 -34.81 13.68 -3.94
C LEU A 595 -34.14 15.05 -3.94
N ARG A 596 -33.12 15.23 -4.80
CA ARG A 596 -32.39 16.48 -4.91
C ARG A 596 -33.00 17.38 -5.99
N PHE A 597 -33.47 18.53 -5.58
CA PHE A 597 -34.01 19.56 -6.45
C PHE A 597 -32.93 20.59 -6.80
N ARG A 598 -32.62 20.75 -8.08
CA ARG A 598 -31.70 21.79 -8.56
C ARG A 598 -32.49 23.05 -8.88
N LEU A 599 -32.06 24.18 -8.31
CA LEU A 599 -32.59 25.50 -8.67
C LEU A 599 -32.05 25.86 -10.05
N SER A 600 -32.93 25.87 -11.06
CA SER A 600 -32.56 26.37 -12.40
C SER A 600 -32.57 27.88 -12.41
N ARG A 601 -31.59 28.52 -13.07
CA ARG A 601 -31.50 29.99 -13.25
C ARG A 601 -32.52 30.57 -14.23
N ALA A 602 -33.34 29.74 -14.88
CA ALA A 602 -34.34 30.26 -15.82
C ALA A 602 -35.41 31.03 -15.05
N PRO A 603 -35.82 32.25 -15.54
CA PRO A 603 -36.96 32.96 -14.97
C PRO A 603 -38.19 32.11 -15.06
N VAL A 604 -38.91 32.05 -13.96
CA VAL A 604 -40.06 31.21 -13.82
C VAL A 604 -41.29 32.01 -14.22
N ASP A 605 -41.96 31.58 -15.27
CA ASP A 605 -43.33 32.04 -15.53
C ASP A 605 -44.24 31.68 -14.35
N PRO A 606 -44.93 32.68 -13.77
CA PRO A 606 -45.72 32.47 -12.57
C PRO A 606 -47.01 31.66 -12.81
N ILE A 607 -47.33 31.31 -14.03
CA ILE A 607 -48.59 30.59 -14.37
C ILE A 607 -48.20 29.26 -15.05
N GLY A 608 -48.42 28.18 -14.29
CA GLY A 608 -47.99 26.83 -14.64
C GLY A 608 -48.62 26.28 -15.93
N GLN A 609 -47.81 26.17 -16.96
CA GLN A 609 -47.94 25.09 -17.93
C GLN A 609 -46.60 24.36 -17.99
N VAL A 610 -46.57 23.14 -17.48
CA VAL A 610 -45.47 22.21 -17.67
C VAL A 610 -45.53 21.80 -19.15
N GLY A 611 -44.75 22.45 -19.99
CA GLY A 611 -44.50 21.98 -21.34
C GLY A 611 -43.80 20.59 -21.28
N PRO A 612 -44.08 19.71 -22.25
CA PRO A 612 -43.54 18.34 -22.24
C PRO A 612 -42.01 18.39 -22.20
N ALA A 613 -41.44 17.67 -21.28
CA ALA A 613 -39.99 17.51 -21.14
C ALA A 613 -39.40 17.08 -22.49
N ARG A 614 -38.56 17.92 -23.08
CA ARG A 614 -37.76 17.55 -24.25
C ARG A 614 -36.91 16.34 -23.87
N ALA A 615 -37.26 15.17 -24.39
CA ALA A 615 -36.50 13.95 -24.30
C ALA A 615 -35.13 14.21 -24.94
N ARG A 616 -34.08 14.22 -24.13
CA ARG A 616 -32.71 14.11 -24.66
C ARG A 616 -32.53 12.72 -25.22
N PRO A 617 -31.94 12.57 -26.43
CA PRO A 617 -31.71 11.26 -27.01
C PRO A 617 -30.80 10.43 -26.07
N ARG A 618 -31.26 9.24 -25.75
CA ARG A 618 -30.47 8.23 -25.04
C ARG A 618 -29.26 7.88 -25.93
N ALA A 619 -28.06 8.27 -25.51
CA ALA A 619 -26.85 7.68 -26.04
C ALA A 619 -26.82 6.21 -25.60
N PHE A 620 -27.00 5.31 -26.54
CA PHE A 620 -26.77 3.89 -26.35
C PHE A 620 -25.28 3.69 -26.03
N ILE A 621 -24.97 3.22 -24.83
CA ILE A 621 -23.66 2.66 -24.51
C ILE A 621 -23.66 1.24 -25.10
N ARG A 622 -22.81 1.03 -26.11
CA ARG A 622 -22.40 -0.29 -26.56
C ARG A 622 -21.26 -0.80 -25.70
#